data_664a4a895da0ff1515ac5cd8af1c0dec
#
_entry.id   664a4a895da0ff1515ac5cd8af1c0dec
#
_cell.length_a   1.000
_cell.length_b   1.000
_cell.length_c   1.000
_cell.angle_alpha   90.00
_cell.angle_beta   90.00
_cell.angle_gamma   90.00
#
_symmetry.space_group_name_H-M   'P 1'
#
loop_
_entity.id
_entity.type
_entity.pdbx_description
1 polymer ?
#
loop_
_entity_poly.entity_id
_entity_poly.type
_entity_poly.pdbx_seq_one_letter_code
_entity_poly.pdbx_strand_id
1 'polypeptide(L)'
;MELYKIVVLSQSNFLTIIVMNFTEAIKLVESEFTTGKTFPTFKAGDTINVYYKIREGAKERIQQYQGVCLQRRNASIAETFTVRKISNGVGVERIFPLYSLNIDKIEVVSRGKVRRARLFYLRALTGKAAKIKEKRG
;
A
#
# COMPACT_ATOMS: atom_id res chain seq x y z
N MET A 1 12.56 12.69 -32.47
CA MET A 1 11.87 13.97 -32.21
C MET A 1 11.46 13.99 -30.73
N GLU A 2 12.30 14.61 -29.91
CA GLU A 2 12.09 14.65 -28.43
C GLU A 2 11.07 15.72 -28.11
N LEU A 3 9.95 15.29 -27.52
CA LEU A 3 8.90 16.18 -27.02
C LEU A 3 9.33 16.73 -25.65
N TYR A 4 9.89 17.92 -25.63
CA TYR A 4 10.17 18.66 -24.41
C TYR A 4 8.86 19.26 -23.87
N LYS A 5 8.42 18.81 -22.67
CA LYS A 5 7.33 19.44 -21.95
C LYS A 5 7.89 20.37 -20.88
N ILE A 6 7.46 21.63 -20.93
CA ILE A 6 7.78 22.68 -19.95
C ILE A 6 6.87 22.47 -18.75
N VAL A 7 7.43 22.19 -17.59
CA VAL A 7 6.71 22.18 -16.31
C VAL A 7 7.01 23.48 -15.59
N VAL A 8 5.99 24.32 -15.38
CA VAL A 8 6.09 25.56 -14.62
C VAL A 8 5.76 25.23 -13.17
N LEU A 9 6.76 25.28 -12.30
CA LEU A 9 6.58 25.24 -10.85
C LEU A 9 6.44 26.66 -10.31
N SER A 10 5.29 26.96 -9.70
CA SER A 10 4.97 28.29 -9.20
C SER A 10 5.60 28.55 -7.81
N GLN A 11 6.09 29.78 -7.71
CA GLN A 11 6.38 30.61 -6.54
C GLN A 11 7.63 30.29 -5.72
N SER A 12 8.63 31.03 -6.04
CA SER A 12 9.61 31.82 -5.31
C SER A 12 11.05 31.74 -5.78
N ASN A 13 11.31 31.36 -7.02
CA ASN A 13 12.58 31.78 -7.63
C ASN A 13 12.46 31.74 -9.16
N PHE A 14 12.74 32.88 -9.76
CA PHE A 14 12.77 33.19 -11.17
C PHE A 14 13.31 32.05 -12.05
N LEU A 15 12.50 31.68 -13.03
CA LEU A 15 12.86 31.13 -14.34
C LEU A 15 14.11 30.21 -14.39
N THR A 16 13.96 29.00 -13.89
CA THR A 16 14.76 27.91 -14.43
C THR A 16 13.80 27.05 -15.25
N ILE A 17 13.78 27.26 -16.55
CA ILE A 17 13.11 26.35 -17.49
C ILE A 17 13.99 25.09 -17.50
N ILE A 18 13.66 24.14 -16.63
CA ILE A 18 14.30 22.84 -16.63
C ILE A 18 13.58 22.02 -17.69
N VAL A 19 14.24 21.79 -18.82
CA VAL A 19 13.82 20.78 -19.79
C VAL A 19 14.06 19.42 -19.16
N MET A 20 13.05 18.91 -18.46
CA MET A 20 13.10 17.58 -17.87
C MET A 20 12.51 16.55 -18.84
N ASN A 21 13.20 15.45 -19.02
CA ASN A 21 12.62 14.29 -19.68
C ASN A 21 11.38 13.81 -18.90
N PHE A 22 10.36 13.32 -19.60
CA PHE A 22 9.11 12.83 -19.00
C PHE A 22 9.37 11.83 -17.86
N THR A 23 10.39 10.99 -18.01
CA THR A 23 10.80 10.00 -17.01
C THR A 23 11.34 10.65 -15.73
N GLU A 24 12.06 11.76 -15.84
CA GLU A 24 12.61 12.51 -14.71
C GLU A 24 11.51 13.26 -13.95
N ALA A 25 10.55 13.85 -14.71
CA ALA A 25 9.38 14.50 -14.11
C ALA A 25 8.53 13.50 -13.29
N ILE A 26 8.33 12.29 -13.81
CA ILE A 26 7.63 11.23 -13.05
C ILE A 26 8.40 10.88 -11.78
N LYS A 27 9.70 10.66 -11.85
CA LYS A 27 10.53 10.32 -10.68
C LYS A 27 10.50 11.42 -9.61
N LEU A 28 10.48 12.68 -10.01
CA LEU A 28 10.41 13.81 -9.10
C LEU A 28 9.07 13.81 -8.35
N VAL A 29 7.96 13.64 -9.07
CA VAL A 29 6.63 13.52 -8.46
C VAL A 29 6.57 12.30 -7.54
N GLU A 30 7.08 11.15 -7.97
CA GLU A 30 7.14 9.94 -7.14
C GLU A 30 7.92 10.17 -5.85
N SER A 31 9.06 10.87 -5.91
CA SER A 31 9.85 11.18 -4.71
C SER A 31 9.10 12.07 -3.72
N GLU A 32 8.36 13.07 -4.19
CA GLU A 32 7.55 13.93 -3.32
C GLU A 32 6.45 13.15 -2.60
N PHE A 33 5.74 12.25 -3.29
CA PHE A 33 4.69 11.44 -2.69
C PHE A 33 5.20 10.34 -1.75
N THR A 34 6.41 9.84 -1.96
CA THR A 34 7.02 8.82 -1.09
C THR A 34 7.74 9.42 0.11
N THR A 35 8.09 10.70 0.04
CA THR A 35 8.79 11.40 1.12
C THR A 35 7.89 11.54 2.35
N GLY A 36 8.36 11.07 3.50
CA GLY A 36 7.70 11.26 4.80
C GLY A 36 6.83 10.10 5.30
N LYS A 37 6.59 9.04 4.52
CA LYS A 37 5.88 7.84 4.99
C LYS A 37 6.82 6.64 5.05
N THR A 38 7.16 6.22 6.26
CA THR A 38 7.91 5.00 6.50
C THR A 38 6.96 3.89 6.92
N PHE A 39 6.90 2.82 6.14
CA PHE A 39 6.09 1.64 6.46
C PHE A 39 6.98 0.46 6.84
N PRO A 40 6.53 -0.41 7.77
CA PRO A 40 7.27 -1.62 8.08
C PRO A 40 7.35 -2.52 6.84
N THR A 41 8.45 -3.26 6.73
CA THR A 41 8.62 -4.26 5.68
C THR A 41 7.73 -5.46 5.96
N PHE A 42 6.76 -5.73 5.11
CA PHE A 42 5.87 -6.89 5.16
C PHE A 42 5.74 -7.54 3.78
N LYS A 43 5.26 -8.76 3.74
CA LYS A 43 5.06 -9.54 2.52
C LYS A 43 3.75 -10.32 2.55
N ALA A 44 3.42 -10.97 1.43
CA ALA A 44 2.31 -11.90 1.38
C ALA A 44 2.47 -12.99 2.45
N GLY A 45 1.39 -13.28 3.18
CA GLY A 45 1.35 -14.23 4.29
C GLY A 45 1.48 -13.60 5.67
N ASP A 46 1.95 -12.37 5.76
CA ASP A 46 2.02 -11.67 7.05
C ASP A 46 0.63 -11.19 7.47
N THR A 47 0.35 -11.26 8.78
CA THR A 47 -0.84 -10.65 9.35
C THR A 47 -0.51 -9.21 9.71
N ILE A 48 -1.26 -8.29 9.13
CA ILE A 48 -1.05 -6.86 9.28
C ILE A 48 -2.31 -6.18 9.79
N ASN A 49 -2.12 -5.09 10.49
CA ASN A 49 -3.18 -4.19 10.92
C ASN A 49 -3.02 -2.85 10.20
N VAL A 50 -4.00 -2.48 9.40
CA VAL A 50 -4.02 -1.23 8.62
C VAL A 50 -4.94 -0.25 9.31
N TYR A 51 -4.42 0.90 9.69
CA TYR A 51 -5.17 2.02 10.24
C TYR A 51 -5.58 2.95 9.09
N TYR A 52 -6.86 2.95 8.78
CA TYR A 52 -7.40 3.68 7.64
C TYR A 52 -8.32 4.80 8.09
N LYS A 53 -8.06 6.02 7.61
CA LYS A 53 -8.88 7.20 7.86
C LYS A 53 -10.14 7.16 7.01
N ILE A 54 -11.29 7.25 7.63
CA ILE A 54 -12.58 7.35 6.98
C ILE A 54 -13.14 8.73 7.28
N ARG A 55 -13.55 9.43 6.24
CA ARG A 55 -14.24 10.71 6.36
C ARG A 55 -15.74 10.48 6.15
N GLU A 56 -16.53 10.81 7.16
CA GLU A 56 -17.99 10.71 7.15
C GLU A 56 -18.57 12.12 7.36
N GLY A 57 -18.83 12.84 6.25
CA GLY A 57 -19.20 14.26 6.30
C GLY A 57 -18.09 15.12 6.88
N ALA A 58 -18.37 15.81 7.99
CA ALA A 58 -17.40 16.66 8.69
C ALA A 58 -16.53 15.92 9.72
N LYS A 59 -16.81 14.63 9.98
CA LYS A 59 -16.09 13.82 10.98
C LYS A 59 -15.09 12.90 10.30
N GLU A 60 -13.90 12.79 10.90
CA GLU A 60 -12.88 11.82 10.51
C GLU A 60 -12.71 10.81 11.62
N ARG A 61 -12.63 9.53 11.27
CA ARG A 61 -12.32 8.46 12.21
C ARG A 61 -11.31 7.49 11.64
N ILE A 62 -10.51 6.88 12.51
CA ILE A 62 -9.57 5.84 12.13
C ILE A 62 -10.25 4.49 12.32
N GLN A 63 -10.29 3.69 11.26
CA GLN A 63 -10.75 2.31 11.30
C GLN A 63 -9.58 1.35 11.17
N GLN A 64 -9.54 0.35 12.04
CA GLN A 64 -8.57 -0.73 11.96
C GLN A 64 -9.08 -1.83 11.03
N TYR A 65 -8.19 -2.30 10.15
CA TYR A 65 -8.44 -3.44 9.30
C TYR A 65 -7.32 -4.46 9.48
N GLN A 66 -7.56 -5.45 10.34
CA GLN A 66 -6.62 -6.52 10.60
C GLN A 66 -6.92 -7.73 9.72
N GLY A 67 -5.90 -8.27 9.07
CA GLY A 67 -6.05 -9.44 8.22
C GLY A 67 -4.73 -9.92 7.66
N VAL A 68 -4.82 -10.94 6.83
CA VAL A 68 -3.67 -11.55 6.16
C VAL A 68 -3.42 -10.86 4.83
N CYS A 69 -2.19 -10.46 4.56
CA CYS A 69 -1.78 -9.94 3.26
C CYS A 69 -1.77 -11.07 2.24
N LEU A 70 -2.65 -11.01 1.23
CA LEU A 70 -2.72 -12.00 0.16
C LEU A 70 -1.67 -11.79 -0.92
N GLN A 71 -1.44 -10.56 -1.27
CA GLN A 71 -0.45 -10.15 -2.27
C GLN A 71 0.02 -8.72 -2.03
N ARG A 72 1.21 -8.44 -2.52
CA ARG A 72 1.76 -7.10 -2.64
C ARG A 72 2.20 -6.91 -4.09
N ARG A 73 1.72 -5.87 -4.73
CA ARG A 73 2.06 -5.50 -6.11
C ARG A 73 2.93 -4.26 -6.07
N ASN A 74 4.22 -4.45 -6.30
CA ASN A 74 5.17 -3.35 -6.38
C ASN A 74 4.98 -2.62 -7.71
N ALA A 75 4.76 -1.32 -7.64
CA ALA A 75 4.59 -0.46 -8.79
C ALA A 75 4.97 0.98 -8.43
N SER A 76 6.10 1.18 -7.72
CA SER A 76 6.53 2.48 -7.22
C SER A 76 5.40 3.18 -6.45
N ILE A 77 5.02 4.40 -6.80
CA ILE A 77 3.92 5.15 -6.16
C ILE A 77 2.56 4.44 -6.23
N ALA A 78 2.32 3.66 -7.29
CA ALA A 78 1.09 2.89 -7.48
C ALA A 78 1.11 1.52 -6.76
N GLU A 79 2.05 1.32 -5.84
CA GLU A 79 2.14 0.09 -5.06
C GLU A 79 0.86 -0.18 -4.27
N THR A 80 0.33 -1.40 -4.40
CA THR A 80 -0.88 -1.84 -3.71
C THR A 80 -0.69 -3.16 -3.00
N PHE A 81 -1.42 -3.37 -1.92
CA PHE A 81 -1.47 -4.65 -1.24
C PHE A 81 -2.92 -5.02 -0.91
N THR A 82 -3.21 -6.32 -0.92
CA THR A 82 -4.55 -6.86 -0.65
C THR A 82 -4.55 -7.56 0.70
N VAL A 83 -5.46 -7.17 1.56
CA VAL A 83 -5.64 -7.77 2.89
C VAL A 83 -6.98 -8.50 2.95
N ARG A 84 -6.95 -9.74 3.44
CA ARG A 84 -8.12 -10.59 3.65
C ARG A 84 -8.35 -10.80 5.13
N LYS A 85 -9.59 -10.64 5.57
CA LYS A 85 -10.06 -11.04 6.89
C LYS A 85 -11.35 -11.86 6.78
N ILE A 86 -11.65 -12.64 7.79
CA ILE A 86 -12.95 -13.26 7.94
C ILE A 86 -13.79 -12.38 8.88
N SER A 87 -14.93 -11.94 8.39
CA SER A 87 -15.89 -11.14 9.15
C SER A 87 -17.23 -11.85 9.13
N ASN A 88 -17.76 -12.23 10.29
CA ASN A 88 -19.03 -12.97 10.42
C ASN A 88 -19.13 -14.21 9.51
N GLY A 89 -18.03 -14.98 9.42
CA GLY A 89 -17.97 -16.17 8.57
C GLY A 89 -17.71 -15.90 7.08
N VAL A 90 -17.74 -14.63 6.64
CA VAL A 90 -17.52 -14.23 5.24
C VAL A 90 -16.10 -13.71 5.07
N GLY A 91 -15.42 -14.17 4.01
CA GLY A 91 -14.10 -13.66 3.63
C GLY A 91 -14.23 -12.31 2.94
N VAL A 92 -13.70 -11.26 3.57
CA VAL A 92 -13.67 -9.89 3.04
C VAL A 92 -12.25 -9.54 2.62
N GLU A 93 -12.10 -9.03 1.40
CA GLU A 93 -10.82 -8.57 0.87
C GLU A 93 -10.88 -7.08 0.60
N ARG A 94 -9.81 -6.37 0.94
CA ARG A 94 -9.67 -4.96 0.63
C ARG A 94 -8.29 -4.69 0.05
N ILE A 95 -8.27 -3.89 -1.02
CA ILE A 95 -7.04 -3.43 -1.67
C ILE A 95 -6.71 -2.05 -1.13
N PHE A 96 -5.47 -1.88 -0.69
CA PHE A 96 -4.95 -0.61 -0.17
C PHE A 96 -3.79 -0.15 -1.04
N PRO A 97 -3.83 1.08 -1.59
CA PRO A 97 -2.64 1.72 -2.13
C PRO A 97 -1.70 2.09 -0.99
N LEU A 98 -0.42 1.69 -1.07
CA LEU A 98 0.53 1.85 0.03
C LEU A 98 0.76 3.32 0.39
N TYR A 99 0.89 4.17 -0.61
CA TYR A 99 1.14 5.61 -0.44
C TYR A 99 -0.12 6.47 -0.32
N SER A 100 -1.30 5.85 -0.10
CA SER A 100 -2.55 6.60 0.09
C SER A 100 -2.48 7.52 1.31
N LEU A 101 -3.00 8.74 1.16
CA LEU A 101 -3.13 9.70 2.26
C LEU A 101 -4.07 9.21 3.37
N ASN A 102 -4.99 8.31 3.01
CA ASN A 102 -5.94 7.74 3.96
C ASN A 102 -5.34 6.65 4.86
N ILE A 103 -4.15 6.14 4.55
CA ILE A 103 -3.46 5.22 5.45
C ILE A 103 -2.69 6.04 6.48
N ASP A 104 -3.07 5.86 7.75
CA ASP A 104 -2.40 6.50 8.87
C ASP A 104 -1.13 5.73 9.23
N LYS A 105 -1.28 4.44 9.54
CA LYS A 105 -0.15 3.57 9.86
C LYS A 105 -0.45 2.11 9.51
N ILE A 106 0.61 1.31 9.36
CA ILE A 106 0.55 -0.13 9.16
C ILE A 106 1.40 -0.78 10.24
N GLU A 107 0.86 -1.80 10.88
CA GLU A 107 1.57 -2.62 11.87
C GLU A 107 1.63 -4.07 11.42
N VAL A 108 2.77 -4.71 11.60
CA VAL A 108 2.92 -6.15 11.38
C VAL A 108 2.65 -6.87 12.69
N VAL A 109 1.56 -7.62 12.74
CA VAL A 109 1.13 -8.38 13.93
C VAL A 109 1.91 -9.69 14.03
N SER A 110 1.98 -10.44 12.92
CA SER A 110 2.76 -11.68 12.86
C SER A 110 3.31 -11.92 11.46
N ARG A 111 4.43 -12.60 11.37
CA ARG A 111 5.06 -12.95 10.10
C ARG A 111 4.72 -14.38 9.70
N GLY A 112 4.18 -14.55 8.50
CA GLY A 112 3.76 -15.84 7.98
C GLY A 112 4.86 -16.57 7.21
N LYS A 113 4.90 -17.91 7.36
CA LYS A 113 5.75 -18.79 6.53
C LYS A 113 4.96 -19.27 5.32
N VAL A 114 5.23 -18.68 4.16
CA VAL A 114 4.58 -19.02 2.89
C VAL A 114 5.61 -19.25 1.79
N ARG A 115 5.24 -20.07 0.79
CA ARG A 115 6.10 -20.37 -0.37
C ARG A 115 5.73 -19.58 -1.62
N ARG A 116 4.52 -18.98 -1.65
CA ARG A 116 4.00 -18.27 -2.81
C ARG A 116 3.91 -16.77 -2.52
N ALA A 117 4.15 -15.94 -3.53
CA ALA A 117 3.99 -14.49 -3.44
C ALA A 117 2.52 -14.03 -3.54
N ARG A 118 1.64 -14.89 -4.07
CA ARG A 118 0.20 -14.64 -4.19
C ARG A 118 -0.56 -15.80 -3.56
N LEU A 119 -1.41 -15.50 -2.58
CA LEU A 119 -2.06 -16.50 -1.73
C LEU A 119 -3.55 -16.65 -2.05
N PHE A 120 -3.91 -16.61 -3.32
CA PHE A 120 -5.32 -16.67 -3.73
C PHE A 120 -6.01 -17.99 -3.38
N TYR A 121 -5.24 -19.06 -3.18
CA TYR A 121 -5.77 -20.34 -2.72
C TYR A 121 -6.44 -20.25 -1.34
N LEU A 122 -6.11 -19.25 -0.52
CA LEU A 122 -6.76 -19.02 0.77
C LEU A 122 -8.25 -18.66 0.64
N ARG A 123 -8.69 -18.24 -0.54
CA ARG A 123 -10.11 -17.94 -0.81
C ARG A 123 -10.99 -19.17 -0.71
N ALA A 124 -10.48 -20.30 -1.14
CA ALA A 124 -11.19 -21.59 -1.09
C ALA A 124 -11.08 -22.29 0.27
N LEU A 125 -10.20 -21.82 1.14
CA LEU A 125 -9.94 -22.44 2.44
C LEU A 125 -10.67 -21.72 3.57
N THR A 126 -11.21 -22.48 4.52
CA THR A 126 -11.90 -21.97 5.71
C THR A 126 -11.37 -22.60 6.98
N GLY A 127 -11.60 -21.96 8.11
CA GLY A 127 -11.26 -22.49 9.44
C GLY A 127 -9.75 -22.76 9.60
N LYS A 128 -9.42 -23.93 10.12
CA LYS A 128 -8.03 -24.34 10.42
C LYS A 128 -7.15 -24.43 9.18
N ALA A 129 -7.71 -24.82 8.03
CA ALA A 129 -6.97 -24.96 6.77
C ALA A 129 -6.49 -23.61 6.19
N ALA A 130 -7.20 -22.51 6.49
CA ALA A 130 -6.84 -21.16 6.09
C ALA A 130 -5.76 -20.52 6.98
N LYS A 131 -5.41 -21.15 8.12
CA LYS A 131 -4.44 -20.58 9.07
C LYS A 131 -3.01 -20.74 8.56
N ILE A 132 -2.33 -19.61 8.38
CA ILE A 132 -0.92 -19.59 7.99
C ILE A 132 -0.06 -19.85 9.23
N LYS A 133 0.96 -20.71 9.07
CA LYS A 133 1.94 -20.95 10.14
C LYS A 133 2.83 -19.72 10.31
N GLU A 134 3.10 -19.36 11.55
CA GLU A 134 4.02 -18.29 11.86
C GLU A 134 5.46 -18.68 11.53
N LYS A 135 6.23 -17.72 11.04
CA LYS A 135 7.66 -17.87 10.86
C LYS A 135 8.32 -17.72 12.25
N ARG A 136 8.73 -18.82 12.83
CA ARG A 136 9.63 -18.79 14.00
C ARG A 136 10.98 -18.24 13.54
N GLY A 137 11.48 -17.26 14.28
CA GLY A 137 12.76 -16.60 14.00
C GLY A 137 13.93 -17.57 13.96
#